data_ecba71e63bbfa05be9a13f8ce839734e
#
_entry.id   ecba71e63bbfa05be9a13f8ce839734e
#
_cell.length_a   1.000
_cell.length_b   1.000
_cell.length_c   1.000
_cell.angle_alpha   90.00
_cell.angle_beta   90.00
_cell.angle_gamma   90.00
#
_symmetry.space_group_name_H-M   'P 1'
#
loop_
_entity.id
_entity.type
_entity.pdbx_description
1 polymer ?
#
loop_
_entity_poly.entity_id
_entity_poly.type
_entity_poly.pdbx_seq_one_letter_code
_entity_poly.pdbx_strand_id
1 'polypeptide(L)'
;GLGVVGSHVVKLLEKNSYILDDTKCQIVAISAKNKKKKRIINISKYKWVGDYKSLIQFKPDLIIETIGGTGKYINDLYKFCLKNKISLITANKAQLAEKSNLFFEGFDKSNLFLGFEAAVLGAVPVIRTIENSIHPSKVNSIYGIFNGTTNYIISKMYENKISFKETLEQAIKNGFAEQDSSACLLYTSDAADEHTG
;
A
#
# COMPACT_ATOMS: atom_id res chain seq x y z
N GLY A 1 -10.32 0.04 -2.36
CA GLY A 1 -10.44 1.33 -1.65
C GLY A 1 -10.33 2.51 -2.61
N LEU A 2 -10.92 3.65 -2.25
CA LEU A 2 -10.88 4.86 -3.08
C LEU A 2 -10.69 6.12 -2.19
N GLY A 3 -9.67 6.04 -1.34
CA GLY A 3 -9.15 7.16 -0.56
C GLY A 3 -8.20 8.03 -1.39
N VAL A 4 -7.26 8.70 -0.75
CA VAL A 4 -6.26 9.54 -1.42
C VAL A 4 -5.44 8.68 -2.41
N VAL A 5 -4.80 7.62 -1.94
CA VAL A 5 -3.97 6.74 -2.77
C VAL A 5 -4.76 6.13 -3.92
N GLY A 6 -5.89 5.48 -3.64
CA GLY A 6 -6.71 4.84 -4.68
C GLY A 6 -7.24 5.81 -5.73
N SER A 7 -7.60 7.05 -5.34
CA SER A 7 -8.03 8.08 -6.30
C SER A 7 -6.88 8.54 -7.20
N HIS A 8 -5.66 8.64 -6.68
CA HIS A 8 -4.49 8.96 -7.49
C HIS A 8 -4.10 7.84 -8.45
N VAL A 9 -4.20 6.58 -8.01
CA VAL A 9 -4.01 5.41 -8.90
C VAL A 9 -4.96 5.47 -10.08
N VAL A 10 -6.27 5.69 -9.84
CA VAL A 10 -7.25 5.84 -10.92
C VAL A 10 -6.88 6.99 -11.84
N LYS A 11 -6.52 8.16 -11.30
CA LYS A 11 -6.13 9.34 -12.09
C LYS A 11 -4.89 9.08 -12.95
N LEU A 12 -3.91 8.34 -12.44
CA LEU A 12 -2.73 7.95 -13.20
C LEU A 12 -3.08 7.01 -14.35
N LEU A 13 -3.91 5.99 -14.08
CA LEU A 13 -4.37 5.05 -15.12
C LEU A 13 -5.24 5.73 -16.19
N GLU A 14 -6.00 6.78 -15.83
CA GLU A 14 -6.74 7.59 -16.81
C GLU A 14 -5.83 8.44 -17.70
N LYS A 15 -4.81 9.07 -17.08
CA LYS A 15 -3.92 10.03 -17.77
C LYS A 15 -2.96 9.33 -18.71
N ASN A 16 -2.44 8.21 -18.27
CA ASN A 16 -1.51 7.39 -19.01
C ASN A 16 -2.24 6.07 -19.27
N SER A 17 -2.66 5.82 -20.48
CA SER A 17 -2.96 4.47 -20.92
C SER A 17 -1.63 3.71 -20.84
N TYR A 18 -1.25 3.22 -19.65
CA TYR A 18 -0.02 2.47 -19.46
C TYR A 18 -0.12 1.20 -20.29
N ILE A 19 0.66 1.19 -21.34
CA ILE A 19 0.97 0.02 -22.13
C ILE A 19 2.18 -0.57 -21.43
N LEU A 20 1.98 -1.64 -20.68
CA LEU A 20 3.04 -2.53 -20.24
C LEU A 20 3.11 -3.62 -21.30
N ASP A 21 4.20 -3.64 -22.07
CA ASP A 21 4.44 -4.65 -23.11
C ASP A 21 3.23 -4.88 -24.03
N ASP A 22 2.70 -3.80 -24.63
CA ASP A 22 1.48 -3.76 -25.46
C ASP A 22 0.16 -4.15 -24.75
N THR A 23 0.19 -4.37 -23.43
CA THR A 23 -1.01 -4.68 -22.67
C THR A 23 -1.64 -3.41 -22.10
N LYS A 24 -2.86 -3.11 -22.50
CA LYS A 24 -3.63 -1.96 -22.01
C LYS A 24 -4.32 -2.27 -20.69
N CYS A 25 -3.97 -1.55 -19.62
CA CYS A 25 -4.70 -1.61 -18.35
C CYS A 25 -6.06 -0.94 -18.44
N GLN A 26 -7.14 -1.65 -18.11
CA GLN A 26 -8.50 -1.12 -18.07
C GLN A 26 -9.10 -1.24 -16.66
N ILE A 27 -9.65 -0.15 -16.15
CA ILE A 27 -10.41 -0.17 -14.89
C ILE A 27 -11.82 -0.69 -15.16
N VAL A 28 -12.07 -1.95 -14.83
CA VAL A 28 -13.38 -2.61 -15.06
C VAL A 28 -14.42 -2.26 -14.00
N ALA A 29 -14.01 -2.06 -12.74
CA ALA A 29 -14.88 -1.65 -11.64
C ALA A 29 -14.10 -1.05 -10.48
N ILE A 30 -14.80 -0.34 -9.61
CA ILE A 30 -14.30 0.27 -8.39
C ILE A 30 -15.13 -0.20 -7.20
N SER A 31 -14.45 -0.59 -6.10
CA SER A 31 -15.09 -0.93 -4.83
C SER A 31 -14.65 0.02 -3.72
N ALA A 32 -15.61 0.67 -3.06
CA ALA A 32 -15.38 1.46 -1.85
C ALA A 32 -16.69 1.65 -1.05
N LYS A 33 -16.57 1.85 0.27
CA LYS A 33 -17.73 1.95 1.18
C LYS A 33 -18.67 3.12 0.87
N ASN A 34 -18.12 4.32 0.64
CA ASN A 34 -18.93 5.53 0.51
C ASN A 34 -18.84 6.11 -0.91
N LYS A 35 -19.91 5.95 -1.69
CA LYS A 35 -20.01 6.48 -3.05
C LYS A 35 -20.12 8.01 -3.08
N LYS A 36 -20.75 8.62 -2.07
CA LYS A 36 -21.01 10.07 -2.03
C LYS A 36 -19.78 10.91 -1.60
N LYS A 37 -18.71 10.28 -1.10
CA LYS A 37 -17.50 11.00 -0.69
C LYS A 37 -16.91 11.75 -1.89
N LYS A 38 -16.63 13.07 -1.72
CA LYS A 38 -15.95 13.89 -2.74
C LYS A 38 -14.55 13.34 -3.02
N ARG A 39 -14.17 13.25 -4.28
CA ARG A 39 -12.89 12.72 -4.75
C ARG A 39 -12.33 13.59 -5.87
N ILE A 40 -11.03 13.44 -6.13
CA ILE A 40 -10.33 14.14 -7.22
C ILE A 40 -10.62 13.56 -8.61
N ILE A 41 -11.39 12.48 -8.69
CA ILE A 41 -11.75 11.77 -9.92
C ILE A 41 -13.27 11.75 -10.11
N ASN A 42 -13.71 11.65 -11.36
CA ASN A 42 -15.12 11.45 -11.69
C ASN A 42 -15.47 9.96 -11.66
N ILE A 43 -16.14 9.52 -10.58
CA ILE A 43 -16.52 8.12 -10.37
C ILE A 43 -17.67 7.64 -11.25
N SER A 44 -18.43 8.54 -11.90
CA SER A 44 -19.57 8.17 -12.75
C SER A 44 -19.15 7.38 -14.00
N LYS A 45 -17.89 7.49 -14.40
CA LYS A 45 -17.30 6.75 -15.53
C LYS A 45 -17.13 5.25 -15.26
N TYR A 46 -17.20 4.82 -13.99
CA TYR A 46 -16.84 3.46 -13.59
C TYR A 46 -18.01 2.69 -13.01
N LYS A 47 -18.00 1.38 -13.21
CA LYS A 47 -18.90 0.48 -12.48
C LYS A 47 -18.52 0.52 -11.00
N TRP A 48 -19.50 0.77 -10.15
CA TRP A 48 -19.32 0.86 -8.71
C TRP A 48 -19.93 -0.33 -7.99
N VAL A 49 -19.17 -0.97 -7.09
CA VAL A 49 -19.66 -2.00 -6.18
C VAL A 49 -19.36 -1.63 -4.73
N GLY A 50 -20.29 -1.90 -3.84
CA GLY A 50 -20.15 -1.62 -2.40
C GLY A 50 -19.25 -2.62 -1.69
N ASP A 51 -19.12 -3.84 -2.21
CA ASP A 51 -18.32 -4.93 -1.66
C ASP A 51 -17.38 -5.49 -2.73
N TYR A 52 -16.14 -5.82 -2.35
CA TYR A 52 -15.14 -6.40 -3.23
C TYR A 52 -15.57 -7.74 -3.83
N LYS A 53 -16.40 -8.53 -3.11
CA LYS A 53 -16.91 -9.83 -3.63
C LYS A 53 -17.68 -9.68 -4.94
N SER A 54 -18.37 -8.56 -5.10
CA SER A 54 -19.09 -8.26 -6.33
C SER A 54 -18.17 -7.92 -7.52
N LEU A 55 -16.87 -7.73 -7.30
CA LEU A 55 -15.91 -7.50 -8.37
C LEU A 55 -15.80 -8.71 -9.32
N ILE A 56 -16.07 -9.93 -8.84
CA ILE A 56 -15.95 -11.15 -9.65
C ILE A 56 -16.82 -11.13 -10.91
N GLN A 57 -17.98 -10.46 -10.89
CA GLN A 57 -18.85 -10.34 -12.05
C GLN A 57 -18.22 -9.58 -13.23
N PHE A 58 -17.15 -8.81 -12.96
CA PHE A 58 -16.41 -8.06 -13.98
C PHE A 58 -15.13 -8.79 -14.43
N LYS A 59 -14.90 -9.99 -13.93
CA LYS A 59 -13.75 -10.86 -14.28
C LYS A 59 -12.41 -10.11 -14.27
N PRO A 60 -12.02 -9.46 -13.14
CA PRO A 60 -10.76 -8.75 -13.09
C PRO A 60 -9.59 -9.74 -13.07
N ASP A 61 -8.53 -9.44 -13.81
CA ASP A 61 -7.25 -10.18 -13.75
C ASP A 61 -6.42 -9.73 -12.54
N LEU A 62 -6.63 -8.48 -12.09
CA LEU A 62 -5.86 -7.82 -11.04
C LEU A 62 -6.76 -6.98 -10.15
N ILE A 63 -6.55 -7.05 -8.85
CA ILE A 63 -7.14 -6.13 -7.87
C ILE A 63 -6.04 -5.24 -7.29
N ILE A 64 -6.29 -3.93 -7.24
CA ILE A 64 -5.43 -2.97 -6.53
C ILE A 64 -6.10 -2.60 -5.21
N GLU A 65 -5.49 -3.01 -4.10
CA GLU A 65 -5.97 -2.78 -2.74
C GLU A 65 -5.28 -1.55 -2.14
N THR A 66 -6.09 -0.55 -1.76
CA THR A 66 -5.66 0.69 -1.11
C THR A 66 -6.62 1.05 0.04
N ILE A 67 -7.07 0.03 0.79
CA ILE A 67 -8.01 0.22 1.92
C ILE A 67 -7.23 0.56 3.19
N GLY A 68 -6.13 -0.16 3.42
CA GLY A 68 -5.33 -0.07 4.64
C GLY A 68 -5.96 -0.79 5.84
N GLY A 69 -5.19 -0.86 6.95
CA GLY A 69 -5.57 -1.55 8.17
C GLY A 69 -5.48 -3.07 8.08
N THR A 70 -5.85 -3.74 9.16
CA THR A 70 -5.82 -5.21 9.30
C THR A 70 -7.20 -5.76 9.62
N GLY A 71 -7.31 -7.06 9.80
CA GLY A 71 -8.50 -7.73 10.27
C GLY A 71 -9.22 -8.56 9.23
N LYS A 72 -10.41 -9.05 9.62
CA LYS A 72 -11.15 -10.06 8.86
C LYS A 72 -11.46 -9.63 7.43
N TYR A 73 -11.90 -8.38 7.22
CA TYR A 73 -12.29 -7.90 5.88
C TYR A 73 -11.13 -7.94 4.88
N ILE A 74 -9.95 -7.52 5.29
CA ILE A 74 -8.76 -7.52 4.42
C ILE A 74 -8.25 -8.95 4.22
N ASN A 75 -8.20 -9.75 5.28
CA ASN A 75 -7.86 -11.18 5.17
C ASN A 75 -8.77 -11.92 4.18
N ASP A 76 -10.08 -11.66 4.26
CA ASP A 76 -11.06 -12.29 3.36
C ASP A 76 -10.90 -11.80 1.92
N LEU A 77 -10.51 -10.53 1.69
CA LEU A 77 -10.18 -10.02 0.36
C LEU A 77 -8.98 -10.76 -0.25
N TYR A 78 -7.91 -10.99 0.51
CA TYR A 78 -6.73 -11.70 0.01
C TYR A 78 -7.07 -13.17 -0.31
N LYS A 79 -7.81 -13.85 0.59
CA LYS A 79 -8.34 -15.20 0.31
C LYS A 79 -9.26 -15.25 -0.90
N PHE A 80 -10.07 -14.20 -1.09
CA PHE A 80 -10.93 -14.06 -2.27
C PHE A 80 -10.11 -13.98 -3.56
N CYS A 81 -9.01 -13.20 -3.56
CA CYS A 81 -8.11 -13.13 -4.71
C CYS A 81 -7.52 -14.51 -5.03
N LEU A 82 -6.95 -15.20 -4.03
CA LEU A 82 -6.41 -16.54 -4.21
C LEU A 82 -7.44 -17.55 -4.73
N LYS A 83 -8.62 -17.59 -4.11
CA LYS A 83 -9.70 -18.51 -4.51
C LYS A 83 -10.16 -18.30 -5.95
N ASN A 84 -10.20 -17.05 -6.41
CA ASN A 84 -10.69 -16.70 -7.74
C ASN A 84 -9.57 -16.54 -8.78
N LYS A 85 -8.33 -16.87 -8.44
CA LYS A 85 -7.14 -16.75 -9.29
C LYS A 85 -6.94 -15.31 -9.82
N ILE A 86 -7.06 -14.34 -8.94
CA ILE A 86 -6.89 -12.91 -9.24
C ILE A 86 -5.59 -12.43 -8.61
N SER A 87 -4.73 -11.80 -9.39
CA SER A 87 -3.51 -11.16 -8.91
C SER A 87 -3.83 -9.95 -8.01
N LEU A 88 -2.91 -9.57 -7.13
CA LEU A 88 -3.12 -8.49 -6.17
C LEU A 88 -1.96 -7.52 -6.15
N ILE A 89 -2.25 -6.22 -6.18
CA ILE A 89 -1.32 -5.17 -5.78
C ILE A 89 -1.87 -4.52 -4.50
N THR A 90 -1.02 -4.36 -3.49
CA THR A 90 -1.44 -3.79 -2.21
C THR A 90 -0.50 -2.69 -1.73
N ALA A 91 -1.06 -1.63 -1.15
CA ALA A 91 -0.34 -0.60 -0.42
C ALA A 91 -0.48 -0.79 1.11
N ASN A 92 -0.99 -1.94 1.56
CA ASN A 92 -1.35 -2.19 2.95
C ASN A 92 -0.20 -2.78 3.76
N LYS A 93 0.63 -1.89 4.30
CA LYS A 93 1.77 -2.22 5.15
C LYS A 93 1.39 -3.09 6.35
N ALA A 94 0.35 -2.70 7.08
CA ALA A 94 -0.05 -3.37 8.32
C ALA A 94 -0.47 -4.83 8.08
N GLN A 95 -1.24 -5.08 7.01
CA GLN A 95 -1.68 -6.43 6.66
C GLN A 95 -0.52 -7.34 6.27
N LEU A 96 0.45 -6.80 5.52
CA LEU A 96 1.64 -7.55 5.14
C LEU A 96 2.53 -7.86 6.35
N ALA A 97 2.74 -6.89 7.25
CA ALA A 97 3.52 -7.11 8.47
C ALA A 97 2.92 -8.21 9.36
N GLU A 98 1.58 -8.25 9.48
CA GLU A 98 0.88 -9.21 10.35
C GLU A 98 0.86 -10.64 9.77
N LYS A 99 0.74 -10.81 8.45
CA LYS A 99 0.48 -12.11 7.81
C LYS A 99 1.24 -12.35 6.50
N SER A 100 2.44 -11.80 6.37
CA SER A 100 3.23 -11.87 5.16
C SER A 100 3.42 -13.29 4.63
N ASN A 101 3.93 -14.20 5.45
CA ASN A 101 4.28 -15.57 5.02
C ASN A 101 3.08 -16.31 4.41
N LEU A 102 1.89 -16.20 5.03
CA LEU A 102 0.68 -16.86 4.53
C LEU A 102 0.28 -16.38 3.13
N PHE A 103 0.42 -15.08 2.88
CA PHE A 103 0.01 -14.51 1.60
C PHE A 103 1.07 -14.68 0.53
N PHE A 104 2.35 -14.46 0.83
CA PHE A 104 3.43 -14.69 -0.13
C PHE A 104 3.43 -16.14 -0.65
N GLU A 105 3.41 -17.11 0.25
CA GLU A 105 3.33 -18.52 -0.13
C GLU A 105 2.04 -18.84 -0.92
N GLY A 106 0.91 -18.28 -0.54
CA GLY A 106 -0.36 -18.52 -1.21
C GLY A 106 -0.37 -18.03 -2.66
N PHE A 107 0.12 -16.82 -2.91
CA PHE A 107 0.20 -16.24 -4.25
C PHE A 107 1.26 -16.96 -5.11
N ASP A 108 2.42 -17.26 -4.54
CA ASP A 108 3.49 -17.98 -5.21
C ASP A 108 3.04 -19.39 -5.65
N LYS A 109 2.53 -20.20 -4.71
CA LYS A 109 2.00 -21.55 -5.00
C LYS A 109 0.86 -21.55 -6.03
N SER A 110 0.13 -20.43 -6.13
CA SER A 110 -0.97 -20.26 -7.10
C SER A 110 -0.51 -19.70 -8.44
N ASN A 111 0.77 -19.38 -8.59
CA ASN A 111 1.35 -18.67 -9.75
C ASN A 111 0.60 -17.37 -10.05
N LEU A 112 0.30 -16.60 -8.99
CA LEU A 112 -0.37 -15.32 -9.07
C LEU A 112 0.59 -14.21 -8.64
N PHE A 113 0.49 -13.06 -9.30
CA PHE A 113 1.30 -11.90 -8.96
C PHE A 113 0.80 -11.23 -7.67
N LEU A 114 1.73 -10.98 -6.74
CA LEU A 114 1.53 -10.15 -5.55
C LEU A 114 2.49 -8.96 -5.57
N GLY A 115 1.97 -7.78 -5.97
CA GLY A 115 2.73 -6.53 -5.94
C GLY A 115 2.56 -5.80 -4.62
N PHE A 116 3.66 -5.49 -3.92
CA PHE A 116 3.60 -4.84 -2.60
C PHE A 116 4.64 -3.74 -2.40
N GLU A 117 5.34 -3.33 -3.44
CA GLU A 117 6.33 -2.24 -3.39
C GLU A 117 5.77 -0.97 -2.73
N ALA A 118 4.52 -0.60 -3.04
CA ALA A 118 3.85 0.56 -2.46
C ALA A 118 3.57 0.45 -0.95
N ALA A 119 3.61 -0.76 -0.40
CA ALA A 119 3.47 -0.99 1.04
C ALA A 119 4.79 -0.81 1.80
N VAL A 120 5.93 -0.75 1.09
CA VAL A 120 7.27 -0.66 1.66
C VAL A 120 7.96 0.61 1.12
N LEU A 121 8.27 1.57 1.99
CA LEU A 121 8.96 2.83 1.63
C LEU A 121 8.28 3.70 0.54
N GLY A 122 7.04 3.45 0.20
CA GLY A 122 6.28 4.28 -0.74
C GLY A 122 6.90 4.31 -2.15
N ALA A 123 7.49 5.43 -2.55
CA ALA A 123 8.06 5.61 -3.89
C ALA A 123 9.49 5.08 -4.05
N VAL A 124 10.13 4.61 -2.99
CA VAL A 124 11.49 4.06 -3.05
C VAL A 124 11.44 2.58 -3.46
N PRO A 125 12.07 2.17 -4.57
CA PRO A 125 11.95 0.82 -5.11
C PRO A 125 12.85 -0.18 -4.39
N VAL A 126 12.70 -0.33 -3.06
CA VAL A 126 13.61 -1.11 -2.21
C VAL A 126 13.48 -2.62 -2.46
N ILE A 127 12.25 -3.13 -2.57
CA ILE A 127 12.02 -4.58 -2.80
C ILE A 127 12.57 -4.98 -4.15
N ARG A 128 12.22 -4.24 -5.20
CA ARG A 128 12.72 -4.49 -6.55
C ARG A 128 14.24 -4.39 -6.64
N THR A 129 14.86 -3.46 -5.89
CA THR A 129 16.32 -3.33 -5.84
C THR A 129 16.95 -4.56 -5.17
N ILE A 130 16.38 -5.06 -4.07
CA ILE A 130 16.86 -6.27 -3.41
C ILE A 130 16.72 -7.48 -4.34
N GLU A 131 15.55 -7.67 -4.94
CA GLU A 131 15.28 -8.82 -5.80
C GLU A 131 16.14 -8.85 -7.07
N ASN A 132 16.30 -7.71 -7.75
CA ASN A 132 16.93 -7.66 -9.06
C ASN A 132 18.42 -7.31 -9.04
N SER A 133 18.90 -6.59 -8.00
CA SER A 133 20.27 -6.06 -7.98
C SER A 133 21.16 -6.72 -6.93
N ILE A 134 20.59 -7.23 -5.83
CA ILE A 134 21.33 -7.82 -4.72
C ILE A 134 21.23 -9.34 -4.75
N HIS A 135 20.22 -9.89 -5.37
CA HIS A 135 20.11 -11.32 -5.62
C HIS A 135 21.21 -11.78 -6.63
N PRO A 136 21.96 -12.84 -6.36
CA PRO A 136 21.83 -13.91 -5.36
C PRO A 136 22.60 -13.66 -4.05
N SER A 137 23.08 -12.46 -3.76
CA SER A 137 23.84 -12.17 -2.56
C SER A 137 22.97 -12.27 -1.30
N LYS A 138 23.55 -12.77 -0.21
CA LYS A 138 22.84 -12.81 1.07
C LYS A 138 22.86 -11.42 1.71
N VAL A 139 21.68 -10.85 1.93
CA VAL A 139 21.52 -9.61 2.71
C VAL A 139 21.60 -9.97 4.20
N ASN A 140 22.60 -9.48 4.90
CA ASN A 140 22.78 -9.73 6.33
C ASN A 140 22.02 -8.69 7.19
N SER A 141 21.98 -7.43 6.75
CA SER A 141 21.31 -6.35 7.47
C SER A 141 20.96 -5.21 6.53
N ILE A 142 19.89 -4.49 6.86
CA ILE A 142 19.44 -3.29 6.17
C ILE A 142 19.21 -2.21 7.23
N TYR A 143 19.78 -1.03 7.03
CA TYR A 143 19.66 0.12 7.93
C TYR A 143 19.05 1.31 7.20
N GLY A 144 18.13 2.02 7.84
CA GLY A 144 17.54 3.23 7.29
C GLY A 144 16.28 3.69 8.03
N ILE A 145 15.72 4.81 7.60
CA ILE A 145 14.40 5.29 8.06
C ILE A 145 13.35 4.80 7.07
N PHE A 146 12.69 3.69 7.40
CA PHE A 146 11.76 3.02 6.50
C PHE A 146 10.32 3.55 6.56
N ASN A 147 10.15 4.80 7.01
CA ASN A 147 8.84 5.43 7.17
C ASN A 147 8.91 6.90 6.77
N GLY A 148 8.09 7.31 5.79
CA GLY A 148 8.05 8.69 5.29
C GLY A 148 7.63 9.70 6.35
N THR A 149 6.68 9.36 7.21
CA THR A 149 6.22 10.22 8.33
C THR A 149 7.35 10.45 9.32
N THR A 150 8.02 9.40 9.76
CA THR A 150 9.14 9.50 10.70
C THR A 150 10.31 10.28 10.08
N ASN A 151 10.63 10.00 8.82
CA ASN A 151 11.67 10.75 8.10
C ASN A 151 11.34 12.24 8.04
N TYR A 152 10.11 12.60 7.69
CA TYR A 152 9.66 14.00 7.68
C TYR A 152 9.81 14.65 9.06
N ILE A 153 9.34 13.97 10.12
CA ILE A 153 9.41 14.49 11.49
C ILE A 153 10.86 14.73 11.92
N ILE A 154 11.72 13.73 11.78
CA ILE A 154 13.13 13.82 12.19
C ILE A 154 13.83 14.92 11.40
N SER A 155 13.65 14.97 10.08
CA SER A 155 14.27 15.99 9.23
C SER A 155 13.84 17.40 9.63
N LYS A 156 12.54 17.63 9.86
CA LYS A 156 12.03 18.95 10.27
C LYS A 156 12.45 19.37 11.67
N MET A 157 12.49 18.44 12.61
CA MET A 157 13.07 18.70 13.93
C MET A 157 14.54 19.13 13.85
N TYR A 158 15.32 18.44 13.01
CA TYR A 158 16.74 18.74 12.83
C TYR A 158 16.96 20.08 12.12
N GLU A 159 16.30 20.32 11.00
CA GLU A 159 16.44 21.53 10.18
C GLU A 159 15.93 22.79 10.89
N ASN A 160 14.74 22.71 11.46
CA ASN A 160 14.03 23.87 11.98
C ASN A 160 14.15 24.07 13.50
N LYS A 161 14.79 23.11 14.20
CA LYS A 161 14.95 23.12 15.67
C LYS A 161 13.60 23.22 16.43
N ILE A 162 12.55 22.68 15.86
CA ILE A 162 11.19 22.66 16.45
C ILE A 162 10.94 21.35 17.20
N SER A 163 9.96 21.35 18.10
CA SER A 163 9.62 20.19 18.91
C SER A 163 8.98 19.07 18.08
N PHE A 164 9.05 17.83 18.61
CA PHE A 164 8.35 16.68 18.03
C PHE A 164 6.85 16.93 17.87
N LYS A 165 6.20 17.52 18.89
CA LYS A 165 4.77 17.80 18.89
C LYS A 165 4.38 18.73 17.75
N GLU A 166 5.09 19.86 17.61
CA GLU A 166 4.85 20.82 16.53
C GLU A 166 5.06 20.22 15.15
N THR A 167 6.10 19.38 15.01
CA THR A 167 6.42 18.72 13.75
C THR A 167 5.36 17.68 13.38
N LEU A 168 4.86 16.94 14.36
CA LEU A 168 3.78 15.98 14.17
C LEU A 168 2.48 16.66 13.73
N GLU A 169 2.11 17.76 14.36
CA GLU A 169 0.94 18.58 13.98
C GLU A 169 1.07 19.10 12.54
N GLN A 170 2.27 19.55 12.14
CA GLN A 170 2.56 19.96 10.77
C GLN A 170 2.46 18.76 9.79
N ALA A 171 2.99 17.60 10.18
CA ALA A 171 2.92 16.38 9.36
C ALA A 171 1.47 15.96 9.10
N ILE A 172 0.60 15.99 10.11
CA ILE A 172 -0.83 15.70 10.00
C ILE A 172 -1.52 16.72 9.08
N LYS A 173 -1.27 18.01 9.30
CA LYS A 173 -1.86 19.10 8.51
C LYS A 173 -1.49 19.00 7.03
N ASN A 174 -0.25 18.62 6.74
CA ASN A 174 0.27 18.48 5.37
C ASN A 174 -0.04 17.12 4.73
N GLY A 175 -0.68 16.19 5.47
CA GLY A 175 -1.05 14.86 4.98
C GLY A 175 0.10 13.85 4.91
N PHE A 176 1.22 14.12 5.58
CA PHE A 176 2.34 13.18 5.75
C PHE A 176 2.15 12.20 6.90
N ALA A 177 1.24 12.50 7.83
CA ALA A 177 0.83 11.62 8.90
C ALA A 177 -0.71 11.50 8.95
N GLU A 178 -1.20 10.30 9.35
CA GLU A 178 -2.61 10.11 9.67
C GLU A 178 -2.92 10.74 11.04
N GLN A 179 -4.21 11.03 11.32
CA GLN A 179 -4.62 11.57 12.62
C GLN A 179 -4.25 10.64 13.78
N ASP A 180 -4.36 9.32 13.54
CA ASP A 180 -3.80 8.31 14.42
C ASP A 180 -2.45 7.87 13.85
N SER A 181 -1.41 8.53 14.31
CA SER A 181 -0.02 8.26 13.91
C SER A 181 0.66 7.20 14.79
N SER A 182 -0.04 6.63 15.79
CA SER A 182 0.50 5.68 16.76
C SER A 182 1.14 4.48 16.08
N ALA A 183 0.51 3.89 15.08
CA ALA A 183 1.07 2.78 14.32
C ALA A 183 2.39 3.13 13.60
N CYS A 184 2.49 4.33 13.00
CA CYS A 184 3.70 4.79 12.33
C CYS A 184 4.86 5.05 13.31
N LEU A 185 4.55 5.47 14.54
CA LEU A 185 5.53 5.81 15.56
C LEU A 185 5.95 4.59 16.39
N LEU A 186 5.03 3.66 16.68
CA LEU A 186 5.32 2.43 17.41
C LEU A 186 6.18 1.45 16.61
N TYR A 187 5.89 1.26 15.32
CA TYR A 187 6.70 0.36 14.46
C TYR A 187 8.15 0.82 14.27
N THR A 188 8.47 2.09 14.53
CA THR A 188 9.85 2.60 14.52
C THR A 188 10.55 2.47 15.85
N SER A 189 9.84 2.39 16.98
CA SER A 189 10.43 2.19 18.32
C SER A 189 10.76 0.72 18.57
N ASP A 190 9.89 -0.22 18.20
CA ASP A 190 10.09 -1.65 18.43
C ASP A 190 11.30 -2.21 17.66
N ALA A 191 11.59 -1.69 16.46
CA ALA A 191 12.79 -2.08 15.70
C ALA A 191 14.11 -1.60 16.33
N ALA A 192 14.08 -0.61 17.24
CA ALA A 192 15.26 -0.12 17.94
C ALA A 192 15.56 -0.93 19.21
N ASP A 193 14.55 -1.57 19.82
CA ASP A 193 14.70 -2.31 21.07
C ASP A 193 15.21 -3.75 20.87
N GLU A 194 15.11 -4.33 19.66
CA GLU A 194 15.61 -5.67 19.37
C GLU A 194 17.16 -5.77 19.23
N HIS A 195 17.89 -4.65 19.28
CA HIS A 195 19.35 -4.62 19.13
C HIS A 195 20.14 -4.39 20.43
N THR A 196 19.49 -4.44 21.59
CA THR A 196 20.17 -4.31 22.91
C THR A 196 20.23 -5.62 23.70
N GLY A 197 20.20 -6.77 23.03
CA GLY A 197 20.41 -8.09 23.61
C GLY A 197 21.69 -8.74 23.11
#